data_9ac58c74f5beff274a09362bf79ae2fa
#
_entry.id   9ac58c74f5beff274a09362bf79ae2fa
#
_cell.length_a   1.000
_cell.length_b   1.000
_cell.length_c   1.000
_cell.angle_alpha   90.00
_cell.angle_beta   90.00
_cell.angle_gamma   90.00
#
_symmetry.space_group_name_H-M   'P 1'
#
loop_
_entity.id
_entity.type
_entity.pdbx_description
1 polymer ?
#
loop_
_entity_poly.entity_id
_entity_poly.type
_entity_poly.pdbx_seq_one_letter_code
_entity_poly.pdbx_strand_id
1 'polypeptide(L)'
;TAYNTAMGYNAGVGITTGTDNTLIGGLAGDALTTGSLNVAIGRSALGADDVGNRNVAIGYACLQSQNFSTSTDSYNTAMGYGAGSSVTTGIENTLIGSLAGDALTDADFNIAIGWGALGADTKGNKSVAIGTGALDAQNFTTSTDAFNTAVGHGAGGAVTTGKFNTFLGAVSGAVFTTGEKNVAVGTYALDRDTQGSRSVAVGYQALTNQN
;
A
#
# COMPACT_ATOMS: atom_id res chain seq x y z
N THR A 1 -13.80 -25.92 -17.57
CA THR A 1 -14.16 -24.66 -18.27
C THR A 1 -13.52 -23.52 -17.56
N ALA A 2 -12.54 -22.89 -18.20
CA ALA A 2 -11.88 -21.70 -17.69
C ALA A 2 -12.68 -20.48 -18.16
N TYR A 3 -13.22 -19.69 -17.24
CA TYR A 3 -13.94 -18.45 -17.55
C TYR A 3 -12.98 -17.25 -17.55
N ASN A 4 -11.88 -17.33 -18.32
CA ASN A 4 -10.93 -16.24 -18.41
C ASN A 4 -11.30 -15.28 -19.54
N THR A 5 -11.15 -13.98 -19.31
CA THR A 5 -11.22 -12.92 -20.32
C THR A 5 -9.83 -12.32 -20.48
N ALA A 6 -9.25 -12.39 -21.68
CA ALA A 6 -7.94 -11.80 -21.96
C ALA A 6 -8.04 -10.93 -23.22
N MET A 7 -7.55 -9.67 -23.14
CA MET A 7 -7.54 -8.73 -24.26
C MET A 7 -6.25 -7.89 -24.23
N GLY A 8 -5.40 -8.05 -25.22
CA GLY A 8 -4.14 -7.32 -25.37
C GLY A 8 -2.97 -8.23 -25.77
N TYR A 9 -1.84 -7.62 -26.15
CA TYR A 9 -0.65 -8.37 -26.51
C TYR A 9 -0.17 -9.22 -25.33
N ASN A 10 -0.09 -10.54 -25.50
CA ASN A 10 0.32 -11.51 -24.46
C ASN A 10 -0.47 -11.45 -23.13
N ALA A 11 -1.66 -10.84 -23.09
CA ALA A 11 -2.49 -10.88 -21.89
C ALA A 11 -2.81 -12.34 -21.53
N GLY A 12 -2.43 -12.78 -20.30
CA GLY A 12 -2.66 -14.12 -19.79
C GLY A 12 -2.01 -15.24 -20.59
N VAL A 13 -0.95 -14.97 -21.34
CA VAL A 13 -0.31 -15.97 -22.23
C VAL A 13 0.21 -17.20 -21.48
N GLY A 14 0.57 -17.07 -20.20
CA GLY A 14 1.05 -18.14 -19.33
C GLY A 14 -0.02 -19.06 -18.76
N ILE A 15 -1.32 -18.71 -18.87
CA ILE A 15 -2.38 -19.46 -18.19
C ILE A 15 -2.45 -20.90 -18.66
N THR A 16 -2.38 -21.83 -17.69
CA THR A 16 -2.53 -23.27 -17.90
C THR A 16 -3.85 -23.80 -17.32
N THR A 17 -4.04 -23.67 -16.01
CA THR A 17 -5.22 -24.14 -15.29
C THR A 17 -5.95 -23.05 -14.51
N GLY A 18 -5.42 -21.83 -14.44
CA GLY A 18 -6.07 -20.67 -13.80
C GLY A 18 -7.44 -20.37 -14.41
N THR A 19 -8.42 -20.00 -13.57
CA THR A 19 -9.81 -19.73 -13.98
C THR A 19 -10.30 -18.37 -13.46
N ASP A 20 -11.36 -17.88 -14.11
CA ASP A 20 -12.10 -16.70 -13.64
C ASP A 20 -11.23 -15.41 -13.56
N ASN A 21 -10.24 -15.29 -14.44
CA ASN A 21 -9.38 -14.10 -14.53
C ASN A 21 -9.92 -13.11 -15.59
N THR A 22 -9.81 -11.82 -15.31
CA THR A 22 -10.05 -10.72 -16.25
C THR A 22 -8.74 -9.97 -16.50
N LEU A 23 -8.13 -10.13 -17.68
CA LEU A 23 -6.80 -9.65 -18.03
C LEU A 23 -6.88 -8.72 -19.27
N ILE A 24 -6.76 -7.41 -19.08
CA ILE A 24 -6.93 -6.42 -20.15
C ILE A 24 -5.71 -5.50 -20.21
N GLY A 25 -4.97 -5.56 -21.26
CA GLY A 25 -3.77 -4.75 -21.49
C GLY A 25 -2.59 -5.58 -21.96
N GLY A 26 -1.60 -4.95 -22.59
CA GLY A 26 -0.38 -5.64 -22.98
C GLY A 26 0.37 -6.21 -21.76
N LEU A 27 0.68 -7.50 -21.76
CA LEU A 27 1.35 -8.19 -20.65
C LEU A 27 0.56 -8.16 -19.31
N ALA A 28 -0.75 -8.02 -19.35
CA ALA A 28 -1.58 -8.14 -18.15
C ALA A 28 -1.64 -9.61 -17.72
N GLY A 29 -1.17 -9.93 -16.51
CA GLY A 29 -1.15 -11.29 -15.97
C GLY A 29 -0.44 -12.30 -16.87
N ASP A 30 0.61 -11.88 -17.59
CA ASP A 30 1.27 -12.73 -18.59
C ASP A 30 2.06 -13.89 -17.98
N ALA A 31 2.48 -13.79 -16.72
CA ALA A 31 3.10 -14.88 -15.99
C ALA A 31 2.11 -15.85 -15.31
N LEU A 32 0.83 -15.46 -15.15
CA LEU A 32 -0.17 -16.31 -14.48
C LEU A 32 -0.23 -17.69 -15.11
N THR A 33 -0.09 -18.74 -14.30
CA THR A 33 -0.21 -20.14 -14.72
C THR A 33 -1.44 -20.80 -14.11
N THR A 34 -1.52 -20.89 -12.80
CA THR A 34 -2.61 -21.50 -12.04
C THR A 34 -3.42 -20.49 -11.23
N GLY A 35 -2.95 -19.23 -11.13
CA GLY A 35 -3.64 -18.15 -10.42
C GLY A 35 -5.06 -17.91 -10.96
N SER A 36 -6.01 -17.69 -10.05
CA SER A 36 -7.44 -17.61 -10.36
C SER A 36 -8.11 -16.43 -9.69
N LEU A 37 -9.27 -16.01 -10.23
CA LEU A 37 -10.08 -14.95 -9.64
C LEU A 37 -9.36 -13.57 -9.60
N ASN A 38 -8.46 -13.31 -10.53
CA ASN A 38 -7.72 -12.05 -10.61
C ASN A 38 -8.35 -11.09 -11.63
N VAL A 39 -8.30 -9.80 -11.32
CA VAL A 39 -8.58 -8.70 -12.25
C VAL A 39 -7.28 -7.94 -12.48
N ALA A 40 -6.71 -8.01 -13.68
CA ALA A 40 -5.54 -7.25 -14.07
C ALA A 40 -5.86 -6.38 -15.30
N ILE A 41 -5.95 -5.07 -15.11
CA ILE A 41 -6.30 -4.12 -16.17
C ILE A 41 -5.21 -3.06 -16.29
N GLY A 42 -4.48 -3.06 -17.36
CA GLY A 42 -3.37 -2.14 -17.63
C GLY A 42 -2.14 -2.90 -18.12
N ARG A 43 -1.21 -2.18 -18.76
CA ARG A 43 0.03 -2.79 -19.21
C ARG A 43 0.85 -3.28 -18.01
N SER A 44 1.27 -4.54 -18.05
CA SER A 44 2.06 -5.23 -17.00
C SER A 44 1.39 -5.23 -15.61
N ALA A 45 0.08 -5.05 -15.53
CA ALA A 45 -0.66 -5.26 -14.29
C ALA A 45 -0.58 -6.75 -13.91
N LEU A 46 -0.17 -7.05 -12.66
CA LEU A 46 0.04 -8.42 -12.14
C LEU A 46 0.97 -9.25 -13.05
N GLY A 47 2.04 -8.62 -13.58
CA GLY A 47 2.85 -9.21 -14.65
C GLY A 47 3.79 -10.33 -14.21
N ALA A 48 4.22 -10.39 -12.94
CA ALA A 48 5.16 -11.42 -12.46
C ALA A 48 4.50 -12.56 -11.68
N ASP A 49 3.25 -12.42 -11.27
CA ASP A 49 2.56 -13.42 -10.44
C ASP A 49 2.14 -14.63 -11.29
N ASP A 50 2.50 -15.82 -10.83
CA ASP A 50 2.17 -17.07 -11.52
C ASP A 50 1.04 -17.87 -10.83
N VAL A 51 0.92 -17.80 -9.50
CA VAL A 51 0.00 -18.65 -8.71
C VAL A 51 -0.89 -17.89 -7.70
N GLY A 52 -0.77 -16.55 -7.63
CA GLY A 52 -1.58 -15.73 -6.73
C GLY A 52 -3.04 -15.64 -7.16
N ASN A 53 -3.94 -15.56 -6.19
CA ASN A 53 -5.37 -15.53 -6.44
C ASN A 53 -6.02 -14.28 -5.83
N ARG A 54 -7.21 -13.92 -6.36
CA ARG A 54 -8.12 -12.92 -5.76
C ARG A 54 -7.54 -11.51 -5.67
N ASN A 55 -6.71 -11.14 -6.65
CA ASN A 55 -6.15 -9.80 -6.74
C ASN A 55 -6.95 -8.90 -7.66
N VAL A 56 -6.95 -7.61 -7.35
CA VAL A 56 -7.42 -6.53 -8.24
C VAL A 56 -6.25 -5.59 -8.51
N ALA A 57 -5.74 -5.58 -9.74
CA ALA A 57 -4.64 -4.73 -10.19
C ALA A 57 -5.11 -3.88 -11.38
N ILE A 58 -5.39 -2.60 -11.17
CA ILE A 58 -5.92 -1.71 -12.22
C ILE A 58 -4.98 -0.50 -12.41
N GLY A 59 -4.29 -0.47 -13.51
CA GLY A 59 -3.32 0.60 -13.86
C GLY A 59 -2.02 0.03 -14.42
N TYR A 60 -1.21 0.92 -14.99
CA TYR A 60 0.12 0.55 -15.47
C TYR A 60 0.99 0.03 -14.31
N ALA A 61 1.58 -1.16 -14.46
CA ALA A 61 2.51 -1.77 -13.50
C ALA A 61 1.95 -1.91 -12.06
N CYS A 62 0.61 -2.00 -11.91
CA CYS A 62 -0.02 -2.31 -10.64
C CYS A 62 0.30 -3.73 -10.20
N LEU A 63 0.77 -3.94 -8.95
CA LEU A 63 1.19 -5.24 -8.40
C LEU A 63 2.14 -5.99 -9.35
N GLN A 64 2.99 -5.26 -10.08
CA GLN A 64 3.80 -5.83 -11.16
C GLN A 64 4.76 -6.91 -10.66
N SER A 65 5.32 -6.77 -9.46
CA SER A 65 6.33 -7.65 -8.90
C SER A 65 5.76 -8.75 -8.00
N GLN A 66 4.42 -8.77 -7.79
CA GLN A 66 3.80 -9.81 -6.96
C GLN A 66 4.13 -11.18 -7.53
N ASN A 67 4.60 -12.09 -6.64
CA ASN A 67 4.94 -13.44 -7.05
C ASN A 67 5.02 -14.37 -5.83
N PHE A 68 4.13 -15.32 -5.74
CA PHE A 68 4.08 -16.31 -4.67
C PHE A 68 4.71 -17.62 -5.14
N SER A 69 5.40 -18.32 -4.24
CA SER A 69 5.98 -19.64 -4.51
C SER A 69 4.95 -20.78 -4.44
N THR A 70 3.79 -20.53 -3.89
CA THR A 70 2.67 -21.47 -3.73
C THR A 70 1.36 -20.76 -3.98
N SER A 71 0.31 -21.50 -4.36
CA SER A 71 -1.03 -20.92 -4.55
C SER A 71 -1.48 -20.21 -3.30
N THR A 72 -1.67 -18.90 -3.39
CA THR A 72 -1.98 -17.99 -2.27
C THR A 72 -3.18 -17.12 -2.60
N ASP A 73 -4.17 -17.10 -1.74
CA ASP A 73 -5.25 -16.12 -1.75
C ASP A 73 -4.71 -14.81 -1.16
N SER A 74 -4.27 -13.91 -2.00
CA SER A 74 -3.53 -12.72 -1.57
C SER A 74 -4.41 -11.51 -1.28
N TYR A 75 -5.61 -11.44 -1.85
CA TYR A 75 -6.60 -10.38 -1.61
C TYR A 75 -6.06 -8.94 -1.71
N ASN A 76 -5.01 -8.71 -2.50
CA ASN A 76 -4.51 -7.36 -2.73
C ASN A 76 -5.42 -6.60 -3.69
N THR A 77 -5.74 -5.36 -3.35
CA THR A 77 -6.42 -4.43 -4.24
C THR A 77 -5.53 -3.23 -4.51
N ALA A 78 -5.07 -3.06 -5.75
CA ALA A 78 -4.25 -1.94 -6.17
C ALA A 78 -4.86 -1.24 -7.39
N MET A 79 -4.96 0.09 -7.33
CA MET A 79 -5.51 0.90 -8.41
C MET A 79 -4.73 2.20 -8.57
N GLY A 80 -4.10 2.40 -9.71
CA GLY A 80 -3.31 3.59 -10.06
C GLY A 80 -2.02 3.23 -10.79
N TYR A 81 -1.30 4.23 -11.30
CA TYR A 81 0.02 4.04 -11.88
C TYR A 81 1.00 3.55 -10.80
N GLY A 82 1.59 2.36 -10.97
CA GLY A 82 2.60 1.82 -10.06
C GLY A 82 2.11 1.52 -8.62
N ALA A 83 0.79 1.48 -8.37
CA ALA A 83 0.28 1.14 -7.05
C ALA A 83 0.74 -0.28 -6.66
N GLY A 84 1.44 -0.40 -5.53
CA GLY A 84 1.99 -1.67 -5.05
C GLY A 84 2.99 -2.32 -6.01
N SER A 85 3.70 -1.56 -6.86
CA SER A 85 4.53 -2.14 -7.92
C SER A 85 5.66 -3.04 -7.42
N SER A 86 6.15 -2.84 -6.19
CA SER A 86 7.21 -3.66 -5.58
C SER A 86 6.67 -4.77 -4.66
N VAL A 87 5.35 -4.86 -4.43
CA VAL A 87 4.77 -5.94 -3.62
C VAL A 87 5.18 -7.29 -4.22
N THR A 88 5.78 -8.13 -3.39
CA THR A 88 6.21 -9.49 -3.77
C THR A 88 5.29 -10.55 -3.16
N THR A 89 5.32 -10.68 -1.85
CA THR A 89 4.55 -11.70 -1.11
C THR A 89 3.58 -11.11 -0.09
N GLY A 90 3.49 -9.77 -0.01
CA GLY A 90 2.53 -9.08 0.86
C GLY A 90 1.09 -9.40 0.49
N ILE A 91 0.21 -9.52 1.48
CA ILE A 91 -1.20 -9.90 1.33
C ILE A 91 -2.14 -8.87 1.98
N GLU A 92 -3.39 -8.89 1.54
CA GLU A 92 -4.49 -8.12 2.13
C GLU A 92 -4.22 -6.60 2.18
N ASN A 93 -3.52 -6.07 1.17
CA ASN A 93 -3.27 -4.63 1.05
C ASN A 93 -4.30 -3.96 0.14
N THR A 94 -4.73 -2.74 0.51
CA THR A 94 -5.55 -1.85 -0.31
C THR A 94 -4.75 -0.61 -0.68
N LEU A 95 -4.33 -0.50 -1.95
CA LEU A 95 -3.39 0.50 -2.45
C LEU A 95 -4.04 1.29 -3.59
N ILE A 96 -4.58 2.47 -3.32
CA ILE A 96 -5.35 3.25 -4.30
C ILE A 96 -4.73 4.64 -4.50
N GLY A 97 -4.24 4.90 -5.67
CA GLY A 97 -3.57 6.13 -6.06
C GLY A 97 -2.26 5.85 -6.78
N SER A 98 -1.75 6.82 -7.54
CA SER A 98 -0.44 6.68 -8.18
C SER A 98 0.63 6.52 -7.11
N LEU A 99 1.49 5.50 -7.24
CA LEU A 99 2.57 5.17 -6.31
C LEU A 99 2.11 4.95 -4.84
N ALA A 100 0.85 4.57 -4.62
CA ALA A 100 0.40 4.17 -3.28
C ALA A 100 1.06 2.83 -2.90
N GLY A 101 1.80 2.80 -1.78
CA GLY A 101 2.50 1.61 -1.29
C GLY A 101 3.47 0.99 -2.29
N ASP A 102 4.06 1.78 -3.18
CA ASP A 102 4.87 1.26 -4.30
C ASP A 102 6.21 0.64 -3.87
N ALA A 103 6.70 0.94 -2.66
CA ALA A 103 7.89 0.32 -2.09
C ALA A 103 7.59 -0.94 -1.23
N LEU A 104 6.33 -1.20 -0.87
CA LEU A 104 5.97 -2.39 -0.07
C LEU A 104 6.45 -3.67 -0.76
N THR A 105 7.02 -4.60 0.02
CA THR A 105 7.51 -5.90 -0.49
C THR A 105 6.71 -7.07 0.07
N ASP A 106 6.94 -7.44 1.31
CA ASP A 106 6.28 -8.53 2.04
C ASP A 106 5.37 -8.01 3.18
N ALA A 107 4.98 -6.75 3.08
CA ALA A 107 4.13 -6.08 4.07
C ALA A 107 2.64 -6.44 3.88
N ASP A 108 1.93 -6.63 4.97
CA ASP A 108 0.56 -7.12 4.99
C ASP A 108 -0.43 -6.14 5.64
N PHE A 109 -1.71 -6.25 5.26
CA PHE A 109 -2.83 -5.58 5.92
C PHE A 109 -2.75 -4.05 5.92
N ASN A 110 -2.16 -3.44 4.90
CA ASN A 110 -2.05 -1.99 4.80
C ASN A 110 -3.17 -1.39 3.96
N ILE A 111 -3.61 -0.19 4.33
CA ILE A 111 -4.48 0.66 3.53
C ILE A 111 -3.69 1.92 3.17
N ALA A 112 -3.38 2.11 1.89
CA ALA A 112 -2.74 3.31 1.36
C ALA A 112 -3.62 3.92 0.25
N ILE A 113 -4.18 5.08 0.51
CA ILE A 113 -5.09 5.77 -0.43
C ILE A 113 -4.62 7.21 -0.66
N GLY A 114 -4.18 7.51 -1.85
CA GLY A 114 -3.65 8.81 -2.25
C GLY A 114 -2.31 8.68 -2.98
N TRP A 115 -1.89 9.74 -3.66
CA TRP A 115 -0.57 9.78 -4.30
C TRP A 115 0.54 9.62 -3.25
N GLY A 116 1.44 8.63 -3.44
CA GLY A 116 2.59 8.39 -2.55
C GLY A 116 2.21 8.07 -1.09
N ALA A 117 0.95 7.71 -0.80
CA ALA A 117 0.60 7.25 0.54
C ALA A 117 1.38 5.96 0.86
N LEU A 118 2.08 5.93 2.00
CA LEU A 118 2.92 4.80 2.43
C LEU A 118 4.01 4.44 1.37
N GLY A 119 4.54 5.48 0.66
CA GLY A 119 5.38 5.29 -0.53
C GLY A 119 6.78 4.75 -0.24
N ALA A 120 7.36 4.97 0.95
CA ALA A 120 8.70 4.50 1.28
C ALA A 120 8.74 3.21 2.11
N ASP A 121 7.63 2.77 2.66
CA ASP A 121 7.61 1.58 3.54
C ASP A 121 7.83 0.29 2.75
N THR A 122 8.69 -0.56 3.30
CA THR A 122 9.00 -1.85 2.67
C THR A 122 8.34 -3.03 3.39
N LYS A 123 8.28 -3.01 4.73
CA LYS A 123 7.89 -4.16 5.56
C LYS A 123 7.02 -3.83 6.76
N GLY A 124 6.46 -2.61 6.80
CA GLY A 124 5.50 -2.24 7.85
C GLY A 124 4.11 -2.79 7.58
N ASN A 125 3.50 -3.39 8.58
CA ASN A 125 2.18 -3.99 8.49
C ASN A 125 1.13 -3.16 9.21
N LYS A 126 -0.14 -3.36 8.85
CA LYS A 126 -1.32 -2.88 9.60
C LYS A 126 -1.36 -1.36 9.77
N SER A 127 -0.90 -0.62 8.77
CA SER A 127 -0.98 0.84 8.73
C SER A 127 -2.15 1.31 7.86
N VAL A 128 -2.75 2.44 8.25
CA VAL A 128 -3.77 3.14 7.46
C VAL A 128 -3.22 4.51 7.08
N ALA A 129 -2.98 4.74 5.81
CA ALA A 129 -2.49 5.99 5.22
C ALA A 129 -3.47 6.49 4.17
N ILE A 130 -4.26 7.52 4.49
CA ILE A 130 -5.27 8.09 3.58
C ILE A 130 -5.00 9.58 3.37
N GLY A 131 -4.61 9.92 2.17
CA GLY A 131 -4.24 11.28 1.74
C GLY A 131 -2.93 11.29 1.00
N THR A 132 -2.71 12.29 0.16
CA THR A 132 -1.44 12.49 -0.54
C THR A 132 -0.30 12.57 0.47
N GLY A 133 0.73 11.72 0.34
CA GLY A 133 1.90 11.70 1.20
C GLY A 133 1.60 11.35 2.68
N ALA A 134 0.48 10.71 2.99
CA ALA A 134 0.24 10.20 4.34
C ALA A 134 1.21 9.05 4.64
N LEU A 135 1.93 9.08 5.78
CA LEU A 135 2.99 8.13 6.18
C LEU A 135 4.05 7.91 5.08
N ASP A 136 4.35 8.93 4.27
CA ASP A 136 5.24 8.82 3.11
C ASP A 136 6.64 8.31 3.46
N ALA A 137 7.20 8.76 4.59
CA ALA A 137 8.53 8.37 5.04
C ALA A 137 8.56 7.11 5.93
N GLN A 138 7.42 6.50 6.26
CA GLN A 138 7.41 5.28 7.06
C GLN A 138 8.24 4.21 6.34
N ASN A 139 9.17 3.59 7.08
CA ASN A 139 9.99 2.54 6.49
C ASN A 139 10.52 1.58 7.56
N PHE A 140 9.93 0.42 7.61
CA PHE A 140 10.42 -0.70 8.40
C PHE A 140 11.20 -1.66 7.51
N THR A 141 12.44 -1.98 7.91
CA THR A 141 13.33 -2.91 7.18
C THR A 141 13.16 -4.36 7.60
N THR A 142 12.36 -4.61 8.62
CA THR A 142 11.94 -5.93 9.09
C THR A 142 10.43 -5.96 9.23
N SER A 143 9.80 -7.12 9.05
CA SER A 143 8.34 -7.26 9.20
C SER A 143 7.92 -6.76 10.58
N THR A 144 7.14 -5.69 10.62
CA THR A 144 6.79 -4.96 11.84
C THR A 144 5.34 -4.53 11.81
N ASP A 145 4.59 -4.90 12.82
CA ASP A 145 3.24 -4.38 13.03
C ASP A 145 3.32 -2.92 13.53
N ALA A 146 3.10 -1.98 12.64
CA ALA A 146 3.25 -0.55 12.91
C ALA A 146 2.00 0.05 13.59
N PHE A 147 0.81 -0.38 13.19
CA PHE A 147 -0.47 0.12 13.71
C PHE A 147 -0.59 1.66 13.66
N ASN A 148 -0.01 2.30 12.67
CA ASN A 148 -0.16 3.73 12.48
C ASN A 148 -1.43 4.03 11.67
N THR A 149 -2.16 5.06 12.07
CA THR A 149 -3.31 5.58 11.32
C THR A 149 -3.06 7.04 11.00
N ALA A 150 -2.98 7.38 9.72
CA ALA A 150 -2.82 8.75 9.24
C ALA A 150 -3.87 9.07 8.18
N VAL A 151 -4.70 10.06 8.44
CA VAL A 151 -5.76 10.52 7.53
C VAL A 151 -5.65 12.03 7.32
N GLY A 152 -5.26 12.42 6.14
CA GLY A 152 -5.05 13.81 5.73
C GLY A 152 -3.82 13.96 4.84
N HIS A 153 -3.76 15.05 4.07
CA HIS A 153 -2.58 15.40 3.28
C HIS A 153 -1.35 15.53 4.19
N GLY A 154 -0.30 14.76 3.94
CA GLY A 154 0.96 14.80 4.72
C GLY A 154 0.81 14.42 6.20
N ALA A 155 -0.29 13.77 6.60
CA ALA A 155 -0.45 13.31 7.98
C ALA A 155 0.62 12.27 8.31
N GLY A 156 1.39 12.48 9.38
CA GLY A 156 2.50 11.60 9.76
C GLY A 156 3.59 11.48 8.69
N GLY A 157 3.73 12.45 7.78
CA GLY A 157 4.57 12.34 6.58
C GLY A 157 6.06 12.05 6.85
N ALA A 158 6.61 12.45 7.98
CA ALA A 158 8.00 12.16 8.36
C ALA A 158 8.15 10.94 9.30
N VAL A 159 7.08 10.27 9.67
CA VAL A 159 7.20 9.04 10.51
C VAL A 159 8.08 8.03 9.78
N THR A 160 9.12 7.56 10.46
CA THR A 160 10.02 6.53 9.94
C THR A 160 9.75 5.17 10.59
N THR A 161 10.02 5.04 11.89
CA THR A 161 9.87 3.79 12.64
C THR A 161 8.97 3.91 13.86
N GLY A 162 8.30 5.08 14.04
CA GLY A 162 7.30 5.28 15.08
C GLY A 162 6.10 4.37 14.88
N LYS A 163 5.51 3.87 15.98
CA LYS A 163 4.40 2.92 15.98
C LYS A 163 3.24 3.38 16.85
N PHE A 164 2.05 2.81 16.56
CA PHE A 164 0.84 3.05 17.35
C PHE A 164 0.42 4.52 17.38
N ASN A 165 0.67 5.27 16.31
CA ASN A 165 0.30 6.68 16.21
C ASN A 165 -1.02 6.85 15.46
N THR A 166 -1.81 7.85 15.87
CA THR A 166 -3.03 8.28 15.19
C THR A 166 -2.91 9.74 14.81
N PHE A 167 -2.86 10.03 13.53
CA PHE A 167 -2.78 11.37 12.94
C PHE A 167 -4.02 11.63 12.09
N LEU A 168 -4.90 12.50 12.49
CA LEU A 168 -6.12 12.86 11.78
C LEU A 168 -6.18 14.36 11.51
N GLY A 169 -6.00 14.74 10.28
CA GLY A 169 -5.97 16.13 9.82
C GLY A 169 -4.78 16.39 8.91
N ALA A 170 -4.86 17.38 8.04
CA ALA A 170 -3.75 17.74 7.18
C ALA A 170 -2.52 18.13 8.01
N VAL A 171 -1.36 17.57 7.67
CA VAL A 171 -0.06 17.89 8.31
C VAL A 171 -0.04 17.60 9.83
N SER A 172 -0.97 16.78 10.34
CA SER A 172 -0.93 16.37 11.75
C SER A 172 0.23 15.39 11.96
N GLY A 173 1.04 15.63 13.00
CA GLY A 173 2.24 14.83 13.30
C GLY A 173 3.26 14.77 12.16
N ALA A 174 3.33 15.79 11.29
CA ALA A 174 4.07 15.72 10.03
C ALA A 174 5.59 15.62 10.19
N VAL A 175 6.15 16.01 11.31
CA VAL A 175 7.60 15.92 11.58
C VAL A 175 7.98 14.80 12.54
N PHE A 176 7.01 14.03 13.02
CA PHE A 176 7.29 12.84 13.83
C PHE A 176 8.19 11.87 13.08
N THR A 177 9.19 11.31 13.77
CA THR A 177 10.08 10.31 13.19
C THR A 177 9.94 8.95 13.87
N THR A 178 10.30 8.86 15.16
CA THR A 178 10.35 7.61 15.93
C THR A 178 9.40 7.58 17.13
N GLY A 179 8.68 8.69 17.40
CA GLY A 179 7.72 8.76 18.51
C GLY A 179 6.60 7.73 18.39
N GLU A 180 6.15 7.21 19.53
CA GLU A 180 5.15 6.14 19.58
C GLU A 180 3.94 6.52 20.44
N LYS A 181 2.80 5.92 20.10
CA LYS A 181 1.55 6.00 20.91
C LYS A 181 1.02 7.43 21.05
N ASN A 182 1.13 8.21 19.99
CA ASN A 182 0.64 9.59 19.96
C ASN A 182 -0.72 9.68 19.26
N VAL A 183 -1.53 10.62 19.70
CA VAL A 183 -2.80 11.00 19.06
C VAL A 183 -2.76 12.47 18.70
N ALA A 184 -2.81 12.79 17.42
CA ALA A 184 -2.91 14.15 16.92
C ALA A 184 -4.16 14.29 16.03
N VAL A 185 -5.14 15.06 16.48
CA VAL A 185 -6.39 15.28 15.77
C VAL A 185 -6.56 16.79 15.49
N GLY A 186 -6.49 17.16 14.26
CA GLY A 186 -6.57 18.56 13.80
C GLY A 186 -5.42 18.92 12.88
N THR A 187 -5.65 19.87 11.98
CA THR A 187 -4.60 20.39 11.09
C THR A 187 -3.45 20.98 11.92
N TYR A 188 -2.21 20.61 11.61
CA TYR A 188 -0.98 21.00 12.33
C TYR A 188 -0.93 20.59 13.82
N ALA A 189 -1.78 19.66 14.29
CA ALA A 189 -1.62 19.12 15.64
C ALA A 189 -0.33 18.30 15.75
N LEU A 190 0.49 18.52 16.79
CA LEU A 190 1.81 17.88 17.01
C LEU A 190 2.75 17.98 15.80
N ASP A 191 2.75 19.10 15.04
CA ASP A 191 3.52 19.19 13.79
C ASP A 191 5.01 19.53 13.99
N ARG A 192 5.50 19.76 15.20
CA ARG A 192 6.90 20.07 15.51
C ARG A 192 7.60 19.09 16.47
N ASP A 193 6.87 18.16 17.05
CA ASP A 193 7.46 17.12 17.87
C ASP A 193 8.02 16.01 16.99
N THR A 194 9.29 15.65 17.18
CA THR A 194 9.97 14.64 16.35
C THR A 194 10.01 13.25 16.98
N GLN A 195 10.05 13.14 18.31
CA GLN A 195 10.30 11.88 19.02
C GLN A 195 9.40 11.67 20.25
N GLY A 196 8.54 12.65 20.57
CA GLY A 196 7.63 12.56 21.72
C GLY A 196 6.76 11.31 21.66
N SER A 197 6.43 10.75 22.80
CA SER A 197 5.61 9.56 22.89
C SER A 197 4.51 9.73 23.93
N ARG A 198 3.36 9.08 23.69
CA ARG A 198 2.17 9.11 24.57
C ARG A 198 1.55 10.50 24.73
N SER A 199 1.67 11.34 23.71
CA SER A 199 1.07 12.68 23.67
C SER A 199 -0.33 12.61 23.04
N VAL A 200 -1.24 13.45 23.54
CA VAL A 200 -2.57 13.64 22.97
C VAL A 200 -2.76 15.12 22.66
N ALA A 201 -2.96 15.45 21.38
CA ALA A 201 -3.21 16.79 20.89
C ALA A 201 -4.51 16.82 20.07
N VAL A 202 -5.48 17.59 20.48
CA VAL A 202 -6.76 17.72 19.77
C VAL A 202 -7.08 19.18 19.53
N GLY A 203 -7.18 19.58 18.29
CA GLY A 203 -7.47 20.94 17.84
C GLY A 203 -6.48 21.44 16.80
N TYR A 204 -6.86 22.52 16.12
CA TYR A 204 -5.98 23.22 15.17
C TYR A 204 -4.71 23.69 15.89
N GLN A 205 -3.53 23.32 15.41
CA GLN A 205 -2.23 23.65 16.01
C GLN A 205 -2.08 23.26 17.49
N ALA A 206 -2.79 22.25 17.97
CA ALA A 206 -2.62 21.79 19.35
C ALA A 206 -1.22 21.18 19.53
N LEU A 207 -0.52 21.58 20.62
CA LEU A 207 0.82 21.09 21.01
C LEU A 207 1.89 21.26 19.90
N THR A 208 1.82 22.31 19.07
CA THR A 208 2.76 22.52 17.97
C THR A 208 4.19 22.88 18.41
N ASN A 209 4.42 23.28 19.65
CA ASN A 209 5.72 23.71 20.16
C ASN A 209 6.27 22.77 21.26
N GLN A 210 5.81 21.54 21.33
CA GLN A 210 6.33 20.54 22.27
C GLN A 210 7.65 19.96 21.72
N ASN A 211 8.69 19.86 22.57
CA ASN A 211 10.00 19.24 22.30
C ASN A 211 10.20 18.06 23.25
#